data_04fa49d6ea47d6d476b1bc654e5687e7
#
_entry.id   04fa49d6ea47d6d476b1bc654e5687e7
#
_cell.length_a   1.000
_cell.length_b   1.000
_cell.length_c   1.000
_cell.angle_alpha   90.00
_cell.angle_beta   90.00
_cell.angle_gamma   90.00
#
_symmetry.space_group_name_H-M   'P 1'
#
loop_
_entity.id
_entity.type
_entity.pdbx_description
1 polymer ?
#
loop_
_entity_poly.entity_id
_entity_poly.type
_entity_poly.pdbx_seq_one_letter_code
_entity_poly.pdbx_strand_id
1 'polypeptide(L)'
;MAIDSHCHLDDDAFAPDRDAVIARAQALGVRGIVVPAYRADCFDRLRDCCARPSLLSLWPAYGLHPCYVAAHETEHVSRLEDLLATTDAVAVGEIGLDRHAEDLRHPGLWRRQQDLLAAQLQLAQSYDLPVILHARSAYAELISMLRRHRPCAGVVHAFNGRLEQAYAFLDLGLVLGVGGVITQPSAQRLRDILRRLPQDAWVLESDAPDMLPYEVYRAGGRRNEPSFLAYNIAALAQTLERSPVWVAQQAEQTTRRILRLPALDASE
;
A
#
# COMPACT_ATOMS: atom_id res chain seq x y z
N MET A 1 11.85 -13.13 -6.92
CA MET A 1 11.45 -11.85 -7.53
C MET A 1 10.23 -11.36 -6.77
N ALA A 2 10.00 -10.05 -6.62
CA ALA A 2 8.91 -9.53 -5.80
C ALA A 2 8.28 -8.29 -6.46
N ILE A 3 7.01 -8.00 -6.10
CA ILE A 3 6.35 -6.72 -6.36
C ILE A 3 6.26 -5.97 -5.03
N ASP A 4 6.63 -4.71 -5.04
CA ASP A 4 6.35 -3.78 -3.94
C ASP A 4 4.92 -3.26 -4.10
N SER A 5 4.01 -3.70 -3.23
CA SER A 5 2.59 -3.38 -3.36
C SER A 5 2.23 -1.95 -2.88
N HIS A 6 3.19 -1.22 -2.30
CA HIS A 6 2.99 0.14 -1.82
C HIS A 6 4.32 0.88 -1.63
N CYS A 7 4.58 1.85 -2.50
CA CYS A 7 5.74 2.74 -2.39
C CYS A 7 5.42 4.10 -3.03
N HIS A 8 5.62 5.18 -2.31
CA HIS A 8 5.45 6.55 -2.82
C HIS A 8 6.68 6.97 -3.66
N LEU A 9 6.96 6.22 -4.72
CA LEU A 9 8.14 6.43 -5.56
C LEU A 9 8.15 7.81 -6.26
N ASP A 10 6.98 8.42 -6.43
CA ASP A 10 6.81 9.78 -6.97
C ASP A 10 7.20 10.88 -5.98
N ASP A 11 7.36 10.58 -4.68
CA ASP A 11 7.67 11.56 -3.64
C ASP A 11 8.95 12.35 -3.93
N ASP A 12 8.98 13.62 -3.47
CA ASP A 12 10.10 14.54 -3.65
C ASP A 12 11.38 14.03 -2.96
N ALA A 13 11.26 13.18 -1.93
CA ALA A 13 12.40 12.52 -1.31
C ALA A 13 13.23 11.68 -2.29
N PHE A 14 12.63 11.23 -3.39
CA PHE A 14 13.30 10.47 -4.43
C PHE A 14 13.69 11.32 -5.65
N ALA A 15 13.26 12.57 -5.74
CA ALA A 15 13.54 13.41 -6.90
C ALA A 15 15.05 13.49 -7.28
N PRO A 16 16.00 13.55 -6.32
CA PRO A 16 17.41 13.64 -6.63
C PRO A 16 18.03 12.37 -7.24
N ASP A 17 17.46 11.17 -6.93
CA ASP A 17 18.11 9.90 -7.26
C ASP A 17 17.12 8.77 -7.63
N ARG A 18 15.89 9.10 -8.07
CA ARG A 18 14.82 8.14 -8.37
C ARG A 18 15.25 7.02 -9.31
N ASP A 19 15.95 7.34 -10.39
CA ASP A 19 16.40 6.35 -11.36
C ASP A 19 17.43 5.38 -10.73
N ALA A 20 18.30 5.88 -9.86
CA ALA A 20 19.23 5.04 -9.11
C ALA A 20 18.54 4.17 -8.07
N VAL A 21 17.47 4.67 -7.43
CA VAL A 21 16.60 3.88 -6.52
C VAL A 21 15.94 2.74 -7.28
N ILE A 22 15.39 3.00 -8.46
CA ILE A 22 14.79 1.98 -9.34
C ILE A 22 15.82 0.92 -9.72
N ALA A 23 17.01 1.34 -10.14
CA ALA A 23 18.08 0.41 -10.52
C ALA A 23 18.51 -0.49 -9.34
N ARG A 24 18.63 0.07 -8.13
CA ARG A 24 18.93 -0.73 -6.92
C ARG A 24 17.82 -1.73 -6.60
N ALA A 25 16.56 -1.31 -6.70
CA ALA A 25 15.41 -2.18 -6.47
C ALA A 25 15.38 -3.35 -7.47
N GLN A 26 15.60 -3.08 -8.76
CA GLN A 26 15.68 -4.11 -9.79
C GLN A 26 16.84 -5.09 -9.52
N ALA A 27 18.03 -4.59 -9.18
CA ALA A 27 19.20 -5.41 -8.89
C ALA A 27 18.96 -6.38 -7.71
N LEU A 28 18.05 -6.03 -6.78
CA LEU A 28 17.65 -6.88 -5.65
C LEU A 28 16.36 -7.68 -5.90
N GLY A 29 15.91 -7.75 -7.16
CA GLY A 29 14.85 -8.65 -7.58
C GLY A 29 13.43 -8.08 -7.43
N VAL A 30 13.26 -6.78 -7.22
CA VAL A 30 11.97 -6.10 -7.40
C VAL A 30 11.68 -6.03 -8.89
N ARG A 31 10.47 -6.37 -9.31
CA ARG A 31 10.04 -6.35 -10.72
C ARG A 31 9.00 -5.31 -11.03
N GLY A 32 8.31 -4.82 -10.01
CA GLY A 32 7.30 -3.79 -10.18
C GLY A 32 6.93 -3.14 -8.86
N ILE A 33 6.34 -1.97 -8.95
CA ILE A 33 5.97 -1.13 -7.81
C ILE A 33 4.58 -0.56 -8.06
N VAL A 34 3.70 -0.69 -7.08
CA VAL A 34 2.44 0.05 -7.05
C VAL A 34 2.70 1.38 -6.34
N VAL A 35 2.38 2.47 -7.04
CA VAL A 35 2.63 3.84 -6.57
C VAL A 35 1.30 4.49 -6.21
N PRO A 36 0.94 4.59 -4.92
CA PRO A 36 -0.31 5.22 -4.51
C PRO A 36 -0.17 6.72 -4.32
N ALA A 37 -1.18 7.47 -4.74
CA ALA A 37 -1.31 8.88 -4.45
C ALA A 37 -1.82 9.11 -3.03
N TYR A 38 -1.52 10.28 -2.46
CA TYR A 38 -2.04 10.69 -1.16
C TYR A 38 -2.78 12.03 -1.19
N ARG A 39 -2.64 12.83 -2.26
CA ARG A 39 -3.33 14.12 -2.45
C ARG A 39 -3.58 14.39 -3.93
N ALA A 40 -4.58 15.20 -4.22
CA ALA A 40 -4.92 15.56 -5.59
C ALA A 40 -3.81 16.36 -6.32
N ASP A 41 -3.05 17.18 -5.60
CA ASP A 41 -1.92 17.93 -6.18
C ASP A 41 -0.72 17.05 -6.58
N CYS A 42 -0.69 15.79 -6.12
CA CYS A 42 0.32 14.80 -6.50
C CYS A 42 -0.08 13.97 -7.74
N PHE A 43 -1.33 14.04 -8.20
CA PHE A 43 -1.82 13.14 -9.24
C PHE A 43 -1.06 13.23 -10.57
N ASP A 44 -0.73 14.46 -11.02
CA ASP A 44 0.02 14.64 -12.27
C ASP A 44 1.46 14.13 -12.14
N ARG A 45 2.10 14.41 -11.00
CA ARG A 45 3.46 13.93 -10.70
C ARG A 45 3.51 12.40 -10.66
N LEU A 46 2.52 11.76 -10.04
CA LEU A 46 2.41 10.31 -9.98
C LEU A 46 2.19 9.71 -11.37
N ARG A 47 1.26 10.26 -12.15
CA ARG A 47 1.03 9.84 -13.54
C ARG A 47 2.34 9.92 -14.35
N ASP A 48 3.03 11.04 -14.28
CA ASP A 48 4.27 11.28 -15.01
C ASP A 48 5.39 10.34 -14.53
N CYS A 49 5.43 10.03 -13.23
CA CYS A 49 6.35 9.04 -12.66
C CYS A 49 6.11 7.64 -13.25
N CYS A 50 4.86 7.21 -13.30
CA CYS A 50 4.50 5.87 -13.80
C CYS A 50 4.57 5.74 -15.33
N ALA A 51 4.40 6.84 -16.08
CA ALA A 51 4.47 6.86 -17.55
C ALA A 51 5.92 6.86 -18.09
N ARG A 52 6.92 7.09 -17.25
CA ARG A 52 8.32 7.13 -17.68
C ARG A 52 8.82 5.73 -18.05
N PRO A 53 9.68 5.62 -19.10
CA PRO A 53 10.41 4.40 -19.33
C PRO A 53 11.17 3.99 -18.06
N SER A 54 10.94 2.79 -17.59
CA SER A 54 11.52 2.30 -16.34
C SER A 54 11.95 0.84 -16.50
N LEU A 55 12.96 0.46 -15.74
CA LEU A 55 13.41 -0.92 -15.61
C LEU A 55 12.42 -1.81 -14.83
N LEU A 56 11.47 -1.18 -14.14
CA LEU A 56 10.40 -1.83 -13.37
C LEU A 56 9.05 -1.43 -13.94
N SER A 57 8.08 -2.32 -13.87
CA SER A 57 6.68 -1.94 -14.09
C SER A 57 6.20 -1.05 -12.93
N LEU A 58 5.70 0.14 -13.26
CA LEU A 58 5.15 1.09 -12.29
C LEU A 58 3.64 1.21 -12.52
N TRP A 59 2.85 0.94 -11.49
CA TRP A 59 1.40 0.96 -11.57
C TRP A 59 0.81 2.05 -10.67
N PRO A 60 0.06 3.01 -11.24
CA PRO A 60 -0.53 4.08 -10.44
C PRO A 60 -1.78 3.59 -9.69
N ALA A 61 -1.94 4.08 -8.46
CA ALA A 61 -3.20 4.04 -7.73
C ALA A 61 -3.53 5.47 -7.28
N TYR A 62 -4.77 5.91 -7.52
CA TYR A 62 -5.17 7.28 -7.18
C TYR A 62 -6.14 7.29 -6.02
N GLY A 63 -5.88 8.17 -5.06
CA GLY A 63 -6.71 8.32 -3.86
C GLY A 63 -6.40 9.60 -3.08
N LEU A 64 -7.27 9.88 -2.11
CA LEU A 64 -7.19 11.03 -1.23
C LEU A 64 -7.03 10.53 0.20
N HIS A 65 -5.81 10.60 0.71
CA HIS A 65 -5.38 10.01 1.98
C HIS A 65 -5.98 10.74 3.20
N PRO A 66 -6.45 10.04 4.24
CA PRO A 66 -7.11 10.63 5.40
C PRO A 66 -6.26 11.64 6.18
N CYS A 67 -4.94 11.49 6.21
CA CYS A 67 -4.06 12.44 6.90
C CYS A 67 -4.12 13.85 6.31
N TYR A 68 -4.53 13.99 5.07
CA TYR A 68 -4.65 15.27 4.38
C TYR A 68 -6.11 15.74 4.25
N VAL A 69 -7.03 15.17 5.02
CA VAL A 69 -8.47 15.42 4.93
C VAL A 69 -8.85 16.91 5.06
N ALA A 70 -8.09 17.69 5.81
CA ALA A 70 -8.32 19.13 5.94
C ALA A 70 -8.08 19.91 4.63
N ALA A 71 -7.19 19.42 3.77
CA ALA A 71 -6.84 20.04 2.50
C ALA A 71 -7.63 19.47 1.30
N HIS A 72 -8.39 18.39 1.47
CA HIS A 72 -9.19 17.84 0.39
C HIS A 72 -10.48 18.64 0.20
N GLU A 73 -10.85 18.89 -1.03
CA GLU A 73 -12.04 19.61 -1.44
C GLU A 73 -12.95 18.69 -2.29
N THR A 74 -14.20 19.09 -2.52
CA THR A 74 -15.16 18.29 -3.30
C THR A 74 -14.66 18.07 -4.72
N GLU A 75 -14.05 19.09 -5.31
CA GLU A 75 -13.45 19.08 -6.65
C GLU A 75 -12.35 18.04 -6.79
N HIS A 76 -11.65 17.70 -5.70
CA HIS A 76 -10.63 16.66 -5.71
C HIS A 76 -11.22 15.27 -5.92
N VAL A 77 -12.44 15.00 -5.45
CA VAL A 77 -13.16 13.74 -5.70
C VAL A 77 -13.54 13.65 -7.18
N SER A 78 -14.05 14.74 -7.78
CA SER A 78 -14.35 14.78 -9.21
C SER A 78 -13.09 14.58 -10.07
N ARG A 79 -11.98 15.23 -9.69
CA ARG A 79 -10.68 15.02 -10.37
C ARG A 79 -10.18 13.57 -10.24
N LEU A 80 -10.40 12.92 -9.08
CA LEU A 80 -10.10 11.51 -8.91
C LEU A 80 -10.94 10.66 -9.88
N GLU A 81 -12.24 10.92 -9.98
CA GLU A 81 -13.13 10.22 -10.90
C GLU A 81 -12.69 10.34 -12.36
N ASP A 82 -12.33 11.55 -12.81
CA ASP A 82 -11.80 11.79 -14.16
C ASP A 82 -10.54 10.98 -14.45
N LEU A 83 -9.63 10.86 -13.46
CA LEU A 83 -8.42 10.05 -13.60
C LEU A 83 -8.73 8.56 -13.68
N LEU A 84 -9.62 8.05 -12.85
CA LEU A 84 -10.03 6.64 -12.89
C LEU A 84 -10.69 6.28 -14.23
N ALA A 85 -11.37 7.22 -14.86
CA ALA A 85 -12.00 7.03 -16.17
C ALA A 85 -11.01 7.08 -17.35
N THR A 86 -9.85 7.71 -17.18
CA THR A 86 -8.95 8.06 -18.30
C THR A 86 -7.54 7.48 -18.19
N THR A 87 -7.23 6.76 -17.11
CA THR A 87 -5.90 6.18 -16.88
C THR A 87 -5.97 4.68 -16.57
N ASP A 88 -4.82 4.01 -16.68
CA ASP A 88 -4.66 2.59 -16.31
C ASP A 88 -4.43 2.43 -14.79
N ALA A 89 -5.23 3.10 -13.96
CA ALA A 89 -5.16 2.95 -12.51
C ALA A 89 -5.43 1.50 -12.09
N VAL A 90 -4.56 0.93 -11.27
CA VAL A 90 -4.71 -0.46 -10.80
C VAL A 90 -5.51 -0.57 -9.49
N ALA A 91 -5.73 0.55 -8.80
CA ALA A 91 -6.52 0.60 -7.57
C ALA A 91 -6.99 2.03 -7.27
N VAL A 92 -8.02 2.16 -6.42
CA VAL A 92 -8.33 3.40 -5.72
C VAL A 92 -7.55 3.39 -4.41
N GLY A 93 -6.57 4.27 -4.29
CA GLY A 93 -5.66 4.32 -3.15
C GLY A 93 -4.58 5.41 -3.26
N GLU A 94 -4.10 5.84 -2.14
CA GLU A 94 -4.33 5.37 -0.77
C GLU A 94 -5.51 6.12 -0.16
N ILE A 95 -6.48 5.38 0.37
CA ILE A 95 -7.70 5.89 1.00
C ILE A 95 -7.88 5.25 2.38
N GLY A 96 -8.71 5.80 3.25
CA GLY A 96 -8.93 5.11 4.53
C GLY A 96 -9.25 6.04 5.69
N LEU A 97 -8.84 5.61 6.90
CA LEU A 97 -9.10 6.31 8.15
C LEU A 97 -7.84 6.39 9.02
N ASP A 98 -7.55 7.58 9.52
CA ASP A 98 -6.49 7.80 10.52
C ASP A 98 -7.06 8.55 11.74
N ARG A 99 -6.84 7.98 12.93
CA ARG A 99 -7.22 8.58 14.21
C ARG A 99 -6.03 8.70 15.15
N HIS A 100 -4.81 8.64 14.59
CA HIS A 100 -3.60 8.65 15.41
C HIS A 100 -3.20 10.07 15.82
N ALA A 101 -3.09 10.98 14.87
CA ALA A 101 -2.77 12.37 15.15
C ALA A 101 -3.92 13.06 15.90
N GLU A 102 -3.58 14.03 16.76
CA GLU A 102 -4.55 14.65 17.66
C GLU A 102 -5.61 15.47 16.90
N ASP A 103 -5.18 16.23 15.92
CA ASP A 103 -6.05 17.03 15.06
C ASP A 103 -7.05 16.17 14.28
N LEU A 104 -6.63 14.98 13.81
CA LEU A 104 -7.49 14.03 13.08
C LEU A 104 -8.60 13.41 13.98
N ARG A 105 -8.49 13.55 15.31
CA ARG A 105 -9.52 13.11 16.26
C ARG A 105 -10.66 14.11 16.39
N HIS A 106 -10.48 15.35 15.90
CA HIS A 106 -11.54 16.35 15.94
C HIS A 106 -12.82 15.83 15.24
N PRO A 107 -14.00 15.91 15.87
CA PRO A 107 -15.22 15.29 15.34
C PRO A 107 -15.57 15.70 13.91
N GLY A 108 -15.32 16.96 13.53
CA GLY A 108 -15.55 17.45 12.17
C GLY A 108 -14.61 16.81 11.13
N LEU A 109 -13.32 16.72 11.42
CA LEU A 109 -12.35 16.06 10.53
C LEU A 109 -12.58 14.55 10.47
N TRP A 110 -12.91 13.93 11.60
CA TRP A 110 -13.27 12.51 11.65
C TRP A 110 -14.48 12.18 10.77
N ARG A 111 -15.53 12.99 10.85
CA ARG A 111 -16.70 12.85 9.97
C ARG A 111 -16.32 13.01 8.50
N ARG A 112 -15.53 14.03 8.20
CA ARG A 112 -15.06 14.30 6.84
C ARG A 112 -14.20 13.16 6.27
N GLN A 113 -13.35 12.49 7.08
CA GLN A 113 -12.63 11.29 6.66
C GLN A 113 -13.61 10.17 6.25
N GLN A 114 -14.65 9.95 7.05
CA GLN A 114 -15.64 8.92 6.77
C GLN A 114 -16.44 9.20 5.49
N ASP A 115 -16.87 10.45 5.32
CA ASP A 115 -17.62 10.88 4.12
C ASP A 115 -16.72 10.76 2.86
N LEU A 116 -15.45 11.16 2.96
CA LEU A 116 -14.46 11.05 1.89
C LEU A 116 -14.17 9.59 1.54
N LEU A 117 -13.99 8.73 2.54
CA LEU A 117 -13.78 7.30 2.33
C LEU A 117 -14.99 6.66 1.64
N ALA A 118 -16.22 7.01 2.06
CA ALA A 118 -17.43 6.47 1.46
C ALA A 118 -17.53 6.85 -0.03
N ALA A 119 -17.24 8.11 -0.40
CA ALA A 119 -17.23 8.56 -1.77
C ALA A 119 -16.19 7.80 -2.62
N GLN A 120 -14.99 7.60 -2.10
CA GLN A 120 -13.92 6.89 -2.81
C GLN A 120 -14.20 5.38 -2.94
N LEU A 121 -14.83 4.76 -1.94
CA LEU A 121 -15.28 3.36 -2.04
C LEU A 121 -16.38 3.20 -3.10
N GLN A 122 -17.28 4.19 -3.27
CA GLN A 122 -18.25 4.21 -4.35
C GLN A 122 -17.60 4.30 -5.73
N LEU A 123 -16.58 5.16 -5.89
CA LEU A 123 -15.80 5.22 -7.12
C LEU A 123 -15.11 3.89 -7.41
N ALA A 124 -14.47 3.27 -6.41
CA ALA A 124 -13.85 1.95 -6.58
C ALA A 124 -14.85 0.89 -7.07
N GLN A 125 -16.09 0.91 -6.54
CA GLN A 125 -17.17 0.03 -7.00
C GLN A 125 -17.60 0.35 -8.43
N SER A 126 -17.78 1.64 -8.79
CA SER A 126 -18.23 2.07 -10.09
C SER A 126 -17.26 1.71 -11.22
N TYR A 127 -15.97 1.72 -10.91
CA TYR A 127 -14.89 1.37 -11.86
C TYR A 127 -14.38 -0.08 -11.72
N ASP A 128 -15.00 -0.89 -10.85
CA ASP A 128 -14.58 -2.27 -10.53
C ASP A 128 -13.08 -2.36 -10.19
N LEU A 129 -12.56 -1.38 -9.46
CA LEU A 129 -11.18 -1.32 -9.04
C LEU A 129 -11.00 -1.83 -7.60
N PRO A 130 -9.90 -2.55 -7.30
CA PRO A 130 -9.51 -2.85 -5.93
C PRO A 130 -9.14 -1.57 -5.17
N VAL A 131 -8.99 -1.69 -3.85
CA VAL A 131 -8.62 -0.55 -3.00
C VAL A 131 -7.30 -0.78 -2.28
N ILE A 132 -6.56 0.30 -2.00
CA ILE A 132 -5.42 0.32 -1.08
C ILE A 132 -5.82 1.16 0.12
N LEU A 133 -5.88 0.53 1.30
CA LEU A 133 -6.50 1.07 2.49
C LEU A 133 -5.48 1.39 3.57
N HIS A 134 -5.47 2.65 3.98
CA HIS A 134 -4.81 3.12 5.19
C HIS A 134 -5.70 2.92 6.42
N ALA A 135 -5.13 2.41 7.51
CA ALA A 135 -5.81 2.34 8.80
C ALA A 135 -4.86 2.52 9.97
N ARG A 136 -4.97 3.64 10.67
CA ARG A 136 -4.18 3.88 11.87
C ARG A 136 -5.08 4.29 13.03
N SER A 137 -5.10 3.45 14.10
CA SER A 137 -6.00 3.63 15.25
C SER A 137 -7.50 3.67 14.89
N ALA A 138 -7.90 3.06 13.76
CA ALA A 138 -9.25 3.14 13.19
C ALA A 138 -9.75 1.83 12.55
N TYR A 139 -9.13 0.68 12.86
CA TYR A 139 -9.48 -0.60 12.22
C TYR A 139 -10.96 -1.01 12.39
N ALA A 140 -11.53 -0.80 13.57
CA ALA A 140 -12.91 -1.19 13.83
C ALA A 140 -13.91 -0.37 13.00
N GLU A 141 -13.68 0.93 12.93
CA GLU A 141 -14.47 1.86 12.13
C GLU A 141 -14.32 1.57 10.63
N LEU A 142 -13.08 1.31 10.18
CA LEU A 142 -12.82 0.94 8.78
C LEU A 142 -13.58 -0.35 8.42
N ILE A 143 -13.47 -1.41 9.21
CA ILE A 143 -14.21 -2.67 8.99
C ILE A 143 -15.73 -2.41 8.93
N SER A 144 -16.26 -1.57 9.82
CA SER A 144 -17.69 -1.21 9.82
C SER A 144 -18.10 -0.50 8.53
N MET A 145 -17.27 0.39 8.00
CA MET A 145 -17.53 1.08 6.73
C MET A 145 -17.44 0.13 5.53
N LEU A 146 -16.42 -0.74 5.50
CA LEU A 146 -16.23 -1.72 4.43
C LEU A 146 -17.35 -2.76 4.34
N ARG A 147 -18.02 -3.07 5.45
CA ARG A 147 -19.22 -3.93 5.44
C ARG A 147 -20.41 -3.27 4.73
N ARG A 148 -20.49 -1.94 4.74
CA ARG A 148 -21.55 -1.16 4.07
C ARG A 148 -21.19 -0.81 2.63
N HIS A 149 -19.92 -0.58 2.36
CA HIS A 149 -19.36 -0.19 1.05
C HIS A 149 -18.28 -1.20 0.66
N ARG A 150 -18.70 -2.44 0.38
CA ARG A 150 -17.78 -3.56 0.17
C ARG A 150 -17.00 -3.40 -1.12
N PRO A 151 -15.66 -3.27 -1.08
CA PRO A 151 -14.85 -3.25 -2.29
C PRO A 151 -14.81 -4.63 -2.94
N CYS A 152 -14.48 -4.70 -4.23
CA CYS A 152 -14.34 -5.96 -4.96
C CYS A 152 -13.12 -6.78 -4.48
N ALA A 153 -12.03 -6.08 -4.12
CA ALA A 153 -10.77 -6.62 -3.62
C ALA A 153 -9.95 -5.49 -3.00
N GLY A 154 -8.79 -5.78 -2.40
CA GLY A 154 -7.85 -4.74 -2.00
C GLY A 154 -6.82 -5.17 -0.97
N VAL A 155 -6.00 -4.20 -0.58
CA VAL A 155 -4.92 -4.34 0.39
C VAL A 155 -5.18 -3.42 1.58
N VAL A 156 -5.10 -3.94 2.80
CA VAL A 156 -4.97 -3.12 4.00
C VAL A 156 -3.49 -2.89 4.23
N HIS A 157 -3.00 -1.74 3.78
CA HIS A 157 -1.62 -1.32 3.86
C HIS A 157 -1.12 -1.25 5.32
N ALA A 158 0.16 -1.54 5.54
CA ALA A 158 0.87 -1.44 6.82
C ALA A 158 0.10 -2.07 8.00
N PHE A 159 -0.48 -3.26 7.79
CA PHE A 159 -1.30 -3.88 8.81
C PHE A 159 -0.50 -4.16 10.10
N ASN A 160 -1.00 -3.63 11.21
CA ASN A 160 -0.46 -3.87 12.54
C ASN A 160 -1.58 -4.01 13.61
N GLY A 161 -2.71 -4.61 13.20
CA GLY A 161 -3.88 -4.81 14.04
C GLY A 161 -3.83 -6.04 14.95
N ARG A 162 -5.01 -6.56 15.27
CA ARG A 162 -5.22 -7.80 16.03
C ARG A 162 -5.64 -8.91 15.09
N LEU A 163 -5.55 -10.16 15.56
CA LEU A 163 -5.90 -11.36 14.78
C LEU A 163 -7.36 -11.32 14.27
N GLU A 164 -8.28 -10.90 15.14
CA GLU A 164 -9.72 -10.81 14.80
C GLU A 164 -9.95 -9.77 13.68
N GLN A 165 -9.18 -8.69 13.67
CA GLN A 165 -9.23 -7.67 12.64
C GLN A 165 -8.63 -8.20 11.32
N ALA A 166 -7.54 -8.97 11.39
CA ALA A 166 -6.97 -9.64 10.23
C ALA A 166 -8.02 -10.52 9.53
N TYR A 167 -8.65 -11.43 10.27
CA TYR A 167 -9.72 -12.27 9.72
C TYR A 167 -10.91 -11.48 9.20
N ALA A 168 -11.32 -10.40 9.89
CA ALA A 168 -12.42 -9.55 9.42
C ALA A 168 -12.11 -8.87 8.07
N PHE A 169 -10.85 -8.52 7.79
CA PHE A 169 -10.44 -8.02 6.48
C PHE A 169 -10.42 -9.13 5.43
N LEU A 170 -9.92 -10.32 5.77
CA LEU A 170 -9.93 -11.45 4.85
C LEU A 170 -11.37 -11.86 4.45
N ASP A 171 -12.31 -11.86 5.39
CA ASP A 171 -13.73 -12.13 5.15
C ASP A 171 -14.38 -11.09 4.20
N LEU A 172 -13.80 -9.89 4.12
CA LEU A 172 -14.20 -8.86 3.19
C LEU A 172 -13.53 -8.97 1.81
N GLY A 173 -12.66 -9.97 1.61
CA GLY A 173 -11.93 -10.18 0.36
C GLY A 173 -10.64 -9.36 0.24
N LEU A 174 -10.13 -8.84 1.36
CA LEU A 174 -8.91 -8.04 1.40
C LEU A 174 -7.72 -8.88 1.86
N VAL A 175 -6.51 -8.43 1.52
CA VAL A 175 -5.25 -8.98 2.04
C VAL A 175 -4.49 -7.94 2.84
N LEU A 176 -3.47 -8.36 3.58
CA LEU A 176 -2.74 -7.50 4.51
C LEU A 176 -1.37 -7.12 3.95
N GLY A 177 -1.06 -5.83 3.94
CA GLY A 177 0.27 -5.30 3.61
C GLY A 177 1.25 -5.54 4.76
N VAL A 178 2.39 -6.13 4.42
CA VAL A 178 3.49 -6.43 5.36
C VAL A 178 4.69 -5.60 4.99
N GLY A 179 4.87 -4.50 5.72
CA GLY A 179 5.96 -3.54 5.54
C GLY A 179 7.07 -3.67 6.58
N GLY A 180 7.95 -2.66 6.68
CA GLY A 180 9.13 -2.64 7.53
C GLY A 180 8.90 -2.91 9.02
N VAL A 181 7.67 -2.77 9.52
CA VAL A 181 7.31 -3.10 10.92
C VAL A 181 7.66 -4.55 11.27
N ILE A 182 7.58 -5.49 10.34
CA ILE A 182 7.89 -6.91 10.62
C ILE A 182 9.35 -7.11 11.08
N THR A 183 10.26 -6.22 10.68
CA THR A 183 11.69 -6.28 11.04
C THR A 183 11.95 -5.80 12.48
N GLN A 184 11.00 -5.07 13.08
CA GLN A 184 11.17 -4.53 14.43
C GLN A 184 11.23 -5.66 15.48
N PRO A 185 12.16 -5.60 16.45
CA PRO A 185 12.21 -6.59 17.55
C PRO A 185 10.88 -6.71 18.29
N SER A 186 10.15 -5.61 18.46
CA SER A 186 8.85 -5.54 19.15
C SER A 186 7.68 -6.10 18.34
N ALA A 187 7.84 -6.47 17.07
CA ALA A 187 6.74 -6.88 16.19
C ALA A 187 6.27 -8.34 16.40
N GLN A 188 6.48 -8.91 17.61
CA GLN A 188 6.14 -10.30 17.89
C GLN A 188 4.66 -10.61 17.62
N ARG A 189 3.74 -9.70 18.02
CA ARG A 189 2.31 -9.88 17.76
C ARG A 189 2.00 -9.99 16.26
N LEU A 190 2.61 -9.15 15.41
CA LEU A 190 2.43 -9.22 13.96
C LEU A 190 2.92 -10.55 13.40
N ARG A 191 4.11 -10.99 13.82
CA ARG A 191 4.68 -12.29 13.42
C ARG A 191 3.78 -13.46 13.83
N ASP A 192 3.21 -13.43 15.05
CA ASP A 192 2.30 -14.47 15.53
C ASP A 192 0.98 -14.50 14.75
N ILE A 193 0.48 -13.34 14.31
CA ILE A 193 -0.68 -13.24 13.43
C ILE A 193 -0.34 -13.87 12.07
N LEU A 194 0.74 -13.46 11.42
CA LEU A 194 1.13 -13.92 10.09
C LEU A 194 1.31 -15.45 10.01
N ARG A 195 1.81 -16.09 11.07
CA ARG A 195 1.92 -17.58 11.17
C ARG A 195 0.55 -18.28 11.12
N ARG A 196 -0.51 -17.59 11.48
CA ARG A 196 -1.88 -18.15 11.60
C ARG A 196 -2.73 -17.88 10.35
N LEU A 197 -2.28 -17.02 9.46
CA LEU A 197 -3.03 -16.62 8.28
C LEU A 197 -2.79 -17.59 7.11
N PRO A 198 -3.75 -17.69 6.17
CA PRO A 198 -3.53 -18.36 4.88
C PRO A 198 -2.32 -17.76 4.14
N GLN A 199 -1.69 -18.56 3.30
CA GLN A 199 -0.47 -18.15 2.57
C GLN A 199 -0.73 -17.04 1.56
N ASP A 200 -1.95 -16.91 1.09
CA ASP A 200 -2.38 -15.87 0.13
C ASP A 200 -3.11 -14.69 0.80
N ALA A 201 -2.96 -14.54 2.11
CA ALA A 201 -3.60 -13.48 2.91
C ALA A 201 -2.76 -12.19 3.01
N TRP A 202 -1.58 -12.15 2.44
CA TRP A 202 -0.65 -11.03 2.61
C TRP A 202 0.10 -10.70 1.32
N VAL A 203 0.54 -9.45 1.25
CA VAL A 203 1.43 -8.89 0.23
C VAL A 203 2.62 -8.24 0.92
N LEU A 204 3.68 -7.95 0.17
CA LEU A 204 4.87 -7.25 0.68
C LEU A 204 4.91 -5.82 0.14
N GLU A 205 5.33 -4.91 0.99
CA GLU A 205 5.45 -3.49 0.67
C GLU A 205 6.64 -2.85 1.39
N SER A 206 7.14 -1.75 0.83
CA SER A 206 8.17 -0.94 1.49
C SER A 206 7.57 0.22 2.26
N ASP A 207 6.53 0.84 1.74
CA ASP A 207 6.01 2.15 2.16
C ASP A 207 7.08 3.26 2.09
N ALA A 208 8.04 3.09 1.21
CA ALA A 208 9.11 4.05 1.06
C ALA A 208 8.57 5.40 0.51
N PRO A 209 9.08 6.55 1.02
CA PRO A 209 10.31 6.76 1.80
C PRO A 209 10.19 6.49 3.31
N ASP A 210 9.00 6.15 3.81
CA ASP A 210 8.71 5.88 5.21
C ASP A 210 8.97 4.41 5.62
N MET A 211 8.63 4.02 6.84
CA MET A 211 8.67 2.65 7.37
C MET A 211 10.00 1.92 7.20
N LEU A 212 11.12 2.61 7.44
CA LEU A 212 12.47 2.09 7.31
C LEU A 212 12.65 0.76 8.09
N PRO A 213 13.17 -0.31 7.48
CA PRO A 213 13.51 -1.55 8.17
C PRO A 213 14.47 -1.33 9.34
N TYR A 214 14.31 -2.10 10.41
CA TYR A 214 15.06 -1.92 11.65
C TYR A 214 16.58 -2.01 11.45
N GLU A 215 17.06 -2.95 10.65
CA GLU A 215 18.47 -3.15 10.36
C GLU A 215 19.07 -1.92 9.65
N VAL A 216 18.34 -1.34 8.70
CA VAL A 216 18.76 -0.14 7.97
C VAL A 216 18.77 1.07 8.90
N TYR A 217 17.75 1.22 9.74
CA TYR A 217 17.70 2.27 10.77
C TYR A 217 18.90 2.16 11.73
N ARG A 218 19.21 0.96 12.22
CA ARG A 218 20.35 0.69 13.12
C ARG A 218 21.69 0.99 12.46
N ALA A 219 21.80 0.80 11.15
CA ALA A 219 23.00 1.13 10.38
C ALA A 219 23.10 2.63 10.05
N GLY A 220 22.18 3.48 10.54
CA GLY A 220 22.19 4.94 10.34
C GLY A 220 21.43 5.42 9.13
N GLY A 221 20.69 4.54 8.43
CA GLY A 221 19.77 4.91 7.36
C GLY A 221 18.70 5.89 7.83
N ARG A 222 18.22 6.75 6.92
CA ARG A 222 17.22 7.78 7.24
C ARG A 222 16.03 7.80 6.28
N ARG A 223 16.17 7.24 5.08
CA ARG A 223 15.15 7.14 4.04
C ARG A 223 15.00 5.69 3.63
N ASN A 224 13.78 5.19 3.61
CA ASN A 224 13.47 3.89 3.03
C ASN A 224 13.53 3.95 1.49
N GLU A 225 13.70 2.80 0.86
CA GLU A 225 13.60 2.63 -0.59
C GLU A 225 13.13 1.21 -0.96
N PRO A 226 12.57 1.00 -2.16
CA PRO A 226 12.03 -0.30 -2.57
C PRO A 226 13.05 -1.44 -2.56
N SER A 227 14.34 -1.15 -2.69
CA SER A 227 15.42 -2.15 -2.59
C SER A 227 15.48 -2.79 -1.18
N PHE A 228 15.01 -2.10 -0.15
CA PHE A 228 14.97 -2.61 1.22
C PHE A 228 13.81 -3.57 1.48
N LEU A 229 12.93 -3.81 0.51
CA LEU A 229 11.93 -4.88 0.55
C LEU A 229 12.58 -6.25 0.87
N ALA A 230 13.85 -6.43 0.52
CA ALA A 230 14.63 -7.61 0.85
C ALA A 230 14.67 -7.91 2.35
N TYR A 231 14.69 -6.90 3.22
CA TYR A 231 14.66 -7.07 4.68
C TYR A 231 13.28 -7.56 5.15
N ASN A 232 12.20 -7.06 4.57
CA ASN A 232 10.84 -7.48 4.88
C ASN A 232 10.63 -8.94 4.43
N ILE A 233 11.14 -9.31 3.25
CA ILE A 233 11.14 -10.69 2.75
C ILE A 233 11.89 -11.61 3.73
N ALA A 234 13.09 -11.24 4.15
CA ALA A 234 13.91 -12.05 5.07
C ALA A 234 13.21 -12.24 6.44
N ALA A 235 12.64 -11.17 7.00
CA ALA A 235 11.94 -11.22 8.28
C ALA A 235 10.66 -12.07 8.20
N LEU A 236 9.90 -11.97 7.10
CA LEU A 236 8.71 -12.79 6.88
C LEU A 236 9.09 -14.25 6.62
N ALA A 237 10.16 -14.51 5.87
CA ALA A 237 10.68 -15.85 5.62
C ALA A 237 11.07 -16.56 6.92
N GLN A 238 11.79 -15.87 7.81
CA GLN A 238 12.09 -16.36 9.15
C GLN A 238 10.82 -16.61 9.98
N THR A 239 9.86 -15.68 9.89
CA THR A 239 8.58 -15.78 10.61
C THR A 239 7.78 -17.02 10.19
N LEU A 240 7.70 -17.30 8.91
CA LEU A 240 6.90 -18.39 8.34
C LEU A 240 7.69 -19.72 8.21
N GLU A 241 8.98 -19.74 8.56
CA GLU A 241 9.88 -20.89 8.37
C GLU A 241 9.89 -21.37 6.90
N ARG A 242 9.99 -20.40 5.97
CA ARG A 242 10.02 -20.61 4.53
C ARG A 242 11.28 -19.98 3.93
N SER A 243 11.62 -20.37 2.70
CA SER A 243 12.71 -19.70 1.98
C SER A 243 12.32 -18.27 1.57
N PRO A 244 13.26 -17.32 1.52
CA PRO A 244 13.01 -15.98 1.01
C PRO A 244 12.44 -15.98 -0.44
N VAL A 245 12.89 -16.92 -1.26
CA VAL A 245 12.41 -17.08 -2.64
C VAL A 245 10.92 -17.44 -2.65
N TRP A 246 10.51 -18.39 -1.81
CA TRP A 246 9.10 -18.79 -1.71
C TRP A 246 8.24 -17.61 -1.23
N VAL A 247 8.68 -16.87 -0.20
CA VAL A 247 7.94 -15.70 0.30
C VAL A 247 7.76 -14.65 -0.78
N ALA A 248 8.84 -14.32 -1.51
CA ALA A 248 8.78 -13.34 -2.59
C ALA A 248 7.81 -13.76 -3.70
N GLN A 249 7.85 -15.03 -4.11
CA GLN A 249 6.96 -15.57 -5.14
C GLN A 249 5.48 -15.58 -4.68
N GLN A 250 5.23 -16.00 -3.44
CA GLN A 250 3.88 -16.02 -2.88
C GLN A 250 3.30 -14.60 -2.78
N ALA A 251 4.09 -13.63 -2.31
CA ALA A 251 3.69 -12.23 -2.26
C ALA A 251 3.39 -11.66 -3.65
N GLU A 252 4.25 -11.95 -4.63
CA GLU A 252 4.04 -11.51 -6.02
C GLU A 252 2.73 -12.07 -6.59
N GLN A 253 2.46 -13.37 -6.41
CA GLN A 253 1.21 -14.00 -6.86
C GLN A 253 -0.01 -13.36 -6.20
N THR A 254 0.06 -13.13 -4.88
CA THR A 254 -1.02 -12.49 -4.13
C THR A 254 -1.26 -11.07 -4.60
N THR A 255 -0.19 -10.27 -4.78
CA THR A 255 -0.28 -8.89 -5.26
C THR A 255 -0.92 -8.82 -6.65
N ARG A 256 -0.48 -9.68 -7.58
CA ARG A 256 -1.06 -9.75 -8.93
C ARG A 256 -2.53 -10.10 -8.91
N ARG A 257 -2.90 -11.11 -8.12
CA ARG A 257 -4.29 -11.54 -7.98
C ARG A 257 -5.18 -10.45 -7.41
N ILE A 258 -4.75 -9.84 -6.31
CA ILE A 258 -5.59 -8.90 -5.55
C ILE A 258 -5.74 -7.55 -6.23
N LEU A 259 -4.69 -7.06 -6.88
CA LEU A 259 -4.68 -5.80 -7.61
C LEU A 259 -4.90 -5.98 -9.12
N ARG A 260 -5.17 -7.22 -9.57
CA ARG A 260 -5.42 -7.57 -10.97
C ARG A 260 -4.34 -7.06 -11.93
N LEU A 261 -3.08 -7.07 -11.47
CA LEU A 261 -1.98 -6.53 -12.26
C LEU A 261 -1.75 -7.32 -13.54
N PRO A 262 -1.45 -6.65 -14.67
CA PRO A 262 -1.13 -7.32 -15.92
C PRO A 262 0.08 -8.24 -15.77
N ALA A 263 0.19 -9.26 -16.63
CA ALA A 263 1.40 -10.07 -16.69
C ALA A 263 2.60 -9.14 -16.93
N LEU A 264 3.71 -9.40 -16.23
CA LEU A 264 4.97 -8.78 -16.62
C LEU A 264 5.40 -9.41 -17.92
N ASP A 265 5.72 -8.60 -18.92
CA ASP A 265 6.34 -9.11 -20.12
C ASP A 265 7.55 -9.93 -19.72
N ALA A 266 7.62 -11.15 -20.21
CA ALA A 266 8.79 -12.00 -20.10
C ALA A 266 9.88 -11.39 -21.01
N SER A 267 10.41 -10.23 -20.61
CA SER A 267 11.55 -9.65 -21.28
C SER A 267 12.80 -10.40 -20.82
N GLU A 268 13.29 -11.15 -21.72
CA GLU A 268 14.57 -11.83 -21.98
C GLU A 268 15.62 -11.84 -20.85
#